data_9369aebf097893c19e24d7b5ebd13e64
#
_entry.id   9369aebf097893c19e24d7b5ebd13e64
#
_cell.length_a   1.000
_cell.length_b   1.000
_cell.length_c   1.000
_cell.angle_alpha   90.00
_cell.angle_beta   90.00
_cell.angle_gamma   90.00
#
_symmetry.space_group_name_H-M   'P 1'
#
loop_
_entity.id
_entity.type
_entity.pdbx_description
1 polymer ?
#
loop_
_entity_poly.entity_id
_entity_poly.type
_entity_poly.pdbx_seq_one_letter_code
_entity_poly.pdbx_strand_id
1 'polypeptide(L)'
;VIVVAEDHDDIRYVLKRSLERAGHRVVAAADGAAALAAVREHRPDLVVTDVDMPRMTGLDLCRAIRADDDLRHIPVVVASGSLLPGDERASDAGASATLLKPFLPAQLLALVAALLPQSAPDGS
;
A
#
# COMPACT_ATOMS: atom_id res chain seq x y z
N VAL A 1 8.55 -3.01 -7.48
CA VAL A 1 7.26 -3.71 -7.36
C VAL A 1 6.42 -3.06 -6.27
N ILE A 2 5.16 -2.84 -6.56
CA ILE A 2 4.18 -2.34 -5.59
C ILE A 2 3.13 -3.43 -5.39
N VAL A 3 2.84 -3.78 -4.13
CA VAL A 3 1.75 -4.70 -3.81
C VAL A 3 0.52 -3.86 -3.47
N VAL A 4 -0.61 -4.19 -4.11
CA VAL A 4 -1.90 -3.55 -3.86
C VAL A 4 -2.85 -4.57 -3.27
N ALA A 5 -3.42 -4.27 -2.11
CA ALA A 5 -4.42 -5.10 -1.44
C ALA A 5 -5.76 -4.39 -1.46
N GLU A 6 -6.73 -4.95 -2.15
CA GLU A 6 -8.06 -4.40 -2.29
C GLU A 6 -9.05 -5.51 -2.61
N ASP A 7 -10.11 -5.64 -1.83
CA ASP A 7 -11.06 -6.73 -1.99
C ASP A 7 -12.11 -6.49 -3.08
N HIS A 8 -12.34 -5.23 -3.47
CA HIS A 8 -13.26 -4.91 -4.57
C HIS A 8 -12.54 -5.03 -5.91
N ASP A 9 -13.03 -5.91 -6.78
CA ASP A 9 -12.39 -6.20 -8.07
C ASP A 9 -12.19 -4.97 -8.94
N ASP A 10 -13.22 -4.13 -9.05
CA ASP A 10 -13.16 -2.94 -9.88
C ASP A 10 -12.14 -1.92 -9.38
N ILE A 11 -12.12 -1.70 -8.07
CA ILE A 11 -11.19 -0.75 -7.46
C ILE A 11 -9.77 -1.28 -7.58
N ARG A 12 -9.58 -2.57 -7.33
CA ARG A 12 -8.27 -3.22 -7.45
C ARG A 12 -7.73 -3.07 -8.87
N TYR A 13 -8.60 -3.29 -9.87
CA TYR A 13 -8.21 -3.14 -11.28
C TYR A 13 -7.78 -1.70 -11.58
N VAL A 14 -8.54 -0.71 -11.14
CA VAL A 14 -8.23 0.71 -11.39
C VAL A 14 -6.91 1.10 -10.74
N LEU A 15 -6.68 0.69 -9.49
CA LEU A 15 -5.44 0.99 -8.79
C LEU A 15 -4.24 0.36 -9.50
N LYS A 16 -4.37 -0.90 -9.88
CA LYS A 16 -3.31 -1.61 -10.60
C LYS A 16 -2.96 -0.89 -11.90
N ARG A 17 -3.98 -0.57 -12.71
CA ARG A 17 -3.76 0.10 -14.00
C ARG A 17 -3.15 1.47 -13.84
N SER A 18 -3.60 2.25 -12.87
CA SER A 18 -3.07 3.59 -12.62
C SER A 18 -1.59 3.54 -12.28
N LEU A 19 -1.20 2.61 -11.43
CA LEU A 19 0.20 2.46 -11.04
C LEU A 19 1.06 1.91 -12.18
N GLU A 20 0.53 0.97 -12.96
CA GLU A 20 1.25 0.43 -14.12
C GLU A 20 1.50 1.49 -15.18
N ARG A 21 0.53 2.36 -15.41
CA ARG A 21 0.67 3.48 -16.36
C ARG A 21 1.74 4.46 -15.93
N ALA A 22 1.97 4.56 -14.63
CA ALA A 22 3.03 5.41 -14.09
C ALA A 22 4.41 4.74 -14.12
N GLY A 23 4.49 3.52 -14.63
CA GLY A 23 5.76 2.82 -14.81
C GLY A 23 6.09 1.81 -13.72
N HIS A 24 5.16 1.54 -12.80
CA HIS A 24 5.41 0.59 -11.71
C HIS A 24 4.97 -0.82 -12.08
N ARG A 25 5.66 -1.81 -11.54
CA ARG A 25 5.24 -3.20 -11.61
C ARG A 25 4.35 -3.46 -10.40
N VAL A 26 3.17 -4.03 -10.64
CA VAL A 26 2.16 -4.17 -9.60
C VAL A 26 1.75 -5.63 -9.43
N VAL A 27 1.72 -6.08 -8.18
CA VAL A 27 1.12 -7.35 -7.79
C VAL A 27 -0.12 -7.03 -6.99
N ALA A 28 -1.27 -7.44 -7.48
CA ALA A 28 -2.56 -7.14 -6.84
C ALA A 28 -3.06 -8.36 -6.07
N ALA A 29 -3.59 -8.13 -4.89
CA ALA A 29 -4.13 -9.17 -4.03
C ALA A 29 -5.54 -8.79 -3.58
N ALA A 30 -6.42 -9.78 -3.44
CA ALA A 30 -7.83 -9.56 -3.13
C ALA A 30 -8.12 -9.54 -1.63
N ASP A 31 -7.17 -9.92 -0.80
CA ASP A 31 -7.34 -9.91 0.65
C ASP A 31 -6.00 -9.74 1.36
N GLY A 32 -6.05 -9.54 2.67
CA GLY A 32 -4.86 -9.27 3.46
C GLY A 32 -3.88 -10.44 3.53
N ALA A 33 -4.39 -11.66 3.58
CA ALA A 33 -3.53 -12.85 3.64
C ALA A 33 -2.77 -13.04 2.33
N ALA A 34 -3.46 -12.89 1.19
CA ALA A 34 -2.82 -12.95 -0.12
C ALA A 34 -1.81 -11.82 -0.30
N ALA A 35 -2.14 -10.63 0.20
CA ALA A 35 -1.24 -9.49 0.14
C ALA A 35 0.02 -9.72 0.96
N LEU A 36 -0.11 -10.27 2.16
CA LEU A 36 1.06 -10.56 3.01
C LEU A 36 1.96 -11.61 2.36
N ALA A 37 1.37 -12.64 1.75
CA ALA A 37 2.13 -13.64 1.01
C ALA A 37 2.89 -12.99 -0.15
N ALA A 38 2.24 -12.08 -0.88
CA ALA A 38 2.86 -11.36 -1.99
C ALA A 38 4.02 -10.47 -1.51
N VAL A 39 3.84 -9.80 -0.36
CA VAL A 39 4.89 -8.97 0.22
C VAL A 39 6.11 -9.80 0.59
N ARG A 40 5.89 -10.96 1.18
CA ARG A 40 6.98 -11.87 1.55
C ARG A 40 7.71 -12.41 0.33
N GLU A 41 6.96 -12.74 -0.72
CA GLU A 41 7.53 -13.30 -1.94
C GLU A 41 8.30 -12.25 -2.75
N HIS A 42 7.70 -11.10 -2.96
CA HIS A 42 8.22 -10.08 -3.89
C HIS A 42 9.06 -9.01 -3.24
N ARG A 43 8.97 -8.83 -1.93
CA ARG A 43 9.64 -7.77 -1.18
C ARG A 43 9.51 -6.43 -1.90
N PRO A 44 8.27 -5.92 -2.02
CA PRO A 44 8.00 -4.72 -2.82
C PRO A 44 8.64 -3.47 -2.24
N ASP A 45 8.69 -2.44 -3.05
CA ASP A 45 9.19 -1.13 -2.64
C ASP A 45 8.13 -0.36 -1.85
N LEU A 46 6.87 -0.75 -1.98
CA LEU A 46 5.76 -0.07 -1.34
C LEU A 46 4.52 -0.97 -1.35
N VAL A 47 3.69 -0.82 -0.34
CA VAL A 47 2.40 -1.52 -0.24
C VAL A 47 1.28 -0.47 -0.16
N VAL A 48 0.25 -0.66 -0.97
CA VAL A 48 -0.98 0.13 -0.88
C VAL A 48 -2.09 -0.84 -0.47
N THR A 49 -2.77 -0.57 0.62
CA THR A 49 -3.83 -1.45 1.11
C THR A 49 -5.07 -0.69 1.52
N ASP A 50 -6.23 -1.25 1.20
CA ASP A 50 -7.48 -0.81 1.80
C ASP A 50 -7.48 -1.23 3.27
N VAL A 51 -8.07 -0.43 4.13
CA VAL A 51 -8.22 -0.79 5.56
C VAL A 51 -9.36 -1.80 5.72
N ASP A 52 -10.47 -1.56 5.03
CA ASP A 52 -11.71 -2.33 5.23
C ASP A 52 -11.73 -3.58 4.35
N MET A 53 -11.06 -4.64 4.81
CA MET A 53 -11.05 -5.94 4.15
C MET A 53 -11.49 -7.01 5.16
N PRO A 54 -12.17 -8.07 4.68
CA PRO A 54 -12.60 -9.13 5.58
C PRO A 54 -11.41 -9.91 6.16
N ARG A 55 -11.58 -10.42 7.36
CA ARG A 55 -10.62 -11.27 8.08
C ARG A 55 -9.35 -10.54 8.50
N MET A 56 -8.52 -10.14 7.56
CA MET A 56 -7.30 -9.36 7.82
C MET A 56 -7.48 -7.97 7.24
N THR A 57 -7.59 -6.96 8.10
CA THR A 57 -7.73 -5.58 7.65
C THR A 57 -6.39 -5.04 7.14
N GLY A 58 -6.43 -3.88 6.49
CA GLY A 58 -5.19 -3.21 6.07
C GLY A 58 -4.30 -2.83 7.23
N LEU A 59 -4.87 -2.52 8.39
CA LEU A 59 -4.10 -2.23 9.59
C LEU A 59 -3.42 -3.49 10.13
N ASP A 60 -4.12 -4.63 10.10
CA ASP A 60 -3.54 -5.92 10.48
C ASP A 60 -2.39 -6.29 9.55
N LEU A 61 -2.56 -6.07 8.25
CA LEU A 61 -1.51 -6.29 7.26
C LEU A 61 -0.29 -5.43 7.57
N CYS A 62 -0.52 -4.16 7.86
CA CYS A 62 0.55 -3.23 8.20
C CYS A 62 1.32 -3.69 9.44
N ARG A 63 0.60 -4.10 10.50
CA ARG A 63 1.23 -4.62 11.71
C ARG A 63 2.08 -5.85 11.42
N ALA A 64 1.59 -6.76 10.57
CA ALA A 64 2.32 -7.96 10.20
C ALA A 64 3.62 -7.62 9.47
N ILE A 65 3.57 -6.62 8.58
CA ILE A 65 4.76 -6.15 7.86
C ILE A 65 5.77 -5.55 8.85
N ARG A 66 5.30 -4.72 9.79
CA ARG A 66 6.17 -4.08 10.78
C ARG A 66 6.78 -5.08 11.78
N ALA A 67 6.10 -6.20 12.02
CA ALA A 67 6.59 -7.24 12.92
C ALA A 67 7.65 -8.14 12.28
N ASP A 68 7.80 -8.09 10.97
CA ASP A 68 8.77 -8.92 10.24
C ASP A 68 10.05 -8.12 9.99
N ASP A 69 11.16 -8.58 10.53
CA ASP A 69 12.44 -7.87 10.42
C ASP A 69 12.88 -7.63 8.98
N ASP A 70 12.51 -8.52 8.06
CA ASP A 70 12.89 -8.38 6.65
C ASP A 70 11.98 -7.40 5.89
N LEU A 71 10.80 -7.10 6.43
CA LEU A 71 9.78 -6.34 5.73
C LEU A 71 9.48 -4.98 6.36
N ARG A 72 9.85 -4.77 7.61
CA ARG A 72 9.41 -3.60 8.39
C ARG A 72 9.85 -2.25 7.84
N HIS A 73 10.78 -2.23 6.91
CA HIS A 73 11.23 -1.00 6.26
C HIS A 73 10.35 -0.58 5.09
N ILE A 74 9.46 -1.47 4.63
CA ILE A 74 8.64 -1.22 3.44
C ILE A 74 7.55 -0.18 3.75
N PRO A 75 7.47 0.93 2.99
CA PRO A 75 6.41 1.91 3.18
C PRO A 75 5.03 1.30 2.93
N VAL A 76 4.07 1.61 3.80
CA VAL A 76 2.70 1.13 3.68
C VAL A 76 1.75 2.31 3.66
N VAL A 77 0.97 2.42 2.60
CA VAL A 77 -0.11 3.40 2.47
C VAL A 77 -1.42 2.70 2.75
N VAL A 78 -2.18 3.21 3.71
CA VAL A 78 -3.52 2.67 4.00
C VAL A 78 -4.57 3.62 3.45
N ALA A 79 -5.57 3.06 2.76
CA ALA A 79 -6.67 3.83 2.18
C ALA A 79 -7.96 3.48 2.88
N SER A 80 -8.72 4.47 3.33
CA SER A 80 -9.93 4.24 4.11
C SER A 80 -10.93 5.39 3.93
N GLY A 81 -12.19 5.07 4.00
CA GLY A 81 -13.25 6.08 4.05
C GLY A 81 -13.48 6.66 5.44
N SER A 82 -12.83 6.11 6.47
CA SER A 82 -13.06 6.51 7.85
C SER A 82 -11.84 7.00 8.62
N LEU A 83 -10.62 6.62 8.18
CA LEU A 83 -9.39 7.07 8.84
C LEU A 83 -8.91 8.37 8.24
N LEU A 84 -8.81 9.39 9.05
CA LEU A 84 -8.25 10.67 8.63
C LEU A 84 -6.74 10.66 8.75
N PRO A 85 -6.02 11.49 7.98
CA PRO A 85 -4.57 11.66 8.17
C PRO A 85 -4.30 12.06 9.62
N GLY A 86 -3.35 11.40 10.26
CA GLY A 86 -3.03 11.63 11.66
C GLY A 86 -3.83 10.77 12.64
N ASP A 87 -4.71 9.88 12.15
CA ASP A 87 -5.46 8.98 13.02
C ASP A 87 -4.49 8.03 13.72
N GLU A 88 -4.63 7.92 15.04
CA GLU A 88 -3.73 7.11 15.85
C GLU A 88 -3.75 5.63 15.49
N ARG A 89 -4.89 5.11 15.02
CA ARG A 89 -4.99 3.71 14.62
C ARG A 89 -4.01 3.38 13.49
N ALA A 90 -3.89 4.28 12.52
CA ALA A 90 -2.95 4.11 11.42
C ALA A 90 -1.51 4.23 11.90
N SER A 91 -1.21 5.24 12.73
CA SER A 91 0.11 5.44 13.33
C SER A 91 0.53 4.23 14.16
N ASP A 92 -0.37 3.74 15.01
CA ASP A 92 -0.10 2.59 15.90
C ASP A 92 0.18 1.32 15.09
N ALA A 93 -0.46 1.18 13.94
CA ALA A 93 -0.20 0.05 13.05
C ALA A 93 1.11 0.20 12.27
N GLY A 94 1.71 1.38 12.27
CA GLY A 94 2.95 1.66 11.56
C GLY A 94 2.75 2.08 10.11
N ALA A 95 1.58 2.60 9.75
CA ALA A 95 1.32 3.09 8.40
C ALA A 95 2.21 4.29 8.08
N SER A 96 2.76 4.30 6.87
CA SER A 96 3.61 5.42 6.42
C SER A 96 2.77 6.62 6.02
N ALA A 97 1.56 6.38 5.50
CA ALA A 97 0.63 7.43 5.10
C ALA A 97 -0.78 6.88 5.04
N THR A 98 -1.74 7.77 5.17
CA THR A 98 -3.17 7.46 5.07
C THR A 98 -3.76 8.24 3.91
N LEU A 99 -4.55 7.56 3.08
CA LEU A 99 -5.23 8.18 1.94
C LEU A 99 -6.74 8.05 2.17
N LEU A 100 -7.43 9.19 2.21
CA LEU A 100 -8.87 9.22 2.48
C LEU A 100 -9.65 8.94 1.20
N LYS A 101 -10.57 7.98 1.25
CA LYS A 101 -11.48 7.67 0.15
C LYS A 101 -12.67 8.64 0.14
N PRO A 102 -13.20 9.01 -1.03
CA PRO A 102 -12.66 8.70 -2.34
C PRO A 102 -11.45 9.58 -2.67
N PHE A 103 -10.51 9.05 -3.41
CA PHE A 103 -9.34 9.80 -3.84
C PHE A 103 -9.17 9.71 -5.36
N LEU A 104 -8.46 10.69 -5.91
CA LEU A 104 -8.14 10.70 -7.34
C LEU A 104 -6.85 9.88 -7.56
N PRO A 105 -6.72 9.22 -8.72
CA PRO A 105 -5.48 8.51 -9.03
C PRO A 105 -4.23 9.38 -8.89
N ALA A 106 -4.32 10.68 -9.25
CA ALA A 106 -3.20 11.59 -9.10
C ALA A 106 -2.73 11.74 -7.66
N GLN A 107 -3.65 11.68 -6.69
CA GLN A 107 -3.31 11.75 -5.26
C GLN A 107 -2.52 10.52 -4.84
N LEU A 108 -2.94 9.34 -5.28
CA LEU A 108 -2.22 8.10 -5.01
C LEU A 108 -0.83 8.13 -5.64
N LEU A 109 -0.74 8.54 -6.91
CA LEU A 109 0.55 8.58 -7.62
C LEU A 109 1.52 9.55 -6.98
N ALA A 110 1.04 10.70 -6.52
CA ALA A 110 1.89 11.69 -5.85
C ALA A 110 2.44 11.13 -4.54
N LEU A 111 1.58 10.43 -3.78
CA LEU A 111 1.97 9.84 -2.50
C LEU A 111 2.98 8.70 -2.70
N VAL A 112 2.74 7.86 -3.70
CA VAL A 112 3.67 6.79 -4.07
C VAL A 112 5.03 7.36 -4.44
N ALA A 113 5.06 8.39 -5.28
CA ALA A 113 6.31 9.03 -5.68
C ALA A 113 7.07 9.61 -4.48
N ALA A 114 6.34 10.16 -3.51
CA ALA A 114 6.95 10.74 -2.32
C ALA A 114 7.55 9.68 -1.38
N LEU A 115 6.96 8.50 -1.35
CA LEU A 115 7.38 7.44 -0.42
C LEU A 115 8.37 6.45 -1.00
N LEU A 116 8.43 6.32 -2.31
CA LEU A 116 9.40 5.41 -2.92
C LEU A 116 10.82 5.92 -2.72
N PRO A 117 11.78 5.00 -2.44
CA PRO A 117 13.17 5.41 -2.40
C PRO A 117 13.54 6.01 -3.75
N GLN A 118 14.15 7.18 -3.73
CA GLN A 118 14.63 7.78 -4.97
C GLN A 118 15.84 6.99 -5.43
N SER A 119 15.73 6.34 -6.56
CA SER A 119 16.91 5.77 -7.18
C SER A 119 17.82 6.94 -7.53
N ALA A 120 19.10 6.83 -7.19
CA ALA A 120 20.08 7.83 -7.55
C ALA A 120 20.01 8.02 -9.07
N PRO A 121 19.95 9.15 -9.51
CA PRO A 121 19.87 9.41 -10.94
C PRO A 121 21.24 9.31 -11.58
N ASP A 122 21.31 9.17 -11.33
CA ASP A 122 21.82 9.33 -11.58
C ASP A 122 22.26 9.66 -11.65
N GLY A 123 22.42 9.68 -11.49
CA GLY A 123 22.39 10.04 -11.30
C GLY A 123 22.41 10.25 -10.87
N SER A 124 22.35 10.20 -10.67
CA SER A 124 22.11 10.38 -10.15
C SER A 124 22.15 10.31 -9.99
#